data_c85aa6c87d1821be70f65e921141dfcd
#
_entry.id   c85aa6c87d1821be70f65e921141dfcd
#
_cell.length_a   1.000
_cell.length_b   1.000
_cell.length_c   1.000
_cell.angle_alpha   90.00
_cell.angle_beta   90.00
_cell.angle_gamma   90.00
#
_symmetry.space_group_name_H-M   'P 1'
#
loop_
_entity.id
_entity.type
_entity.pdbx_description
1 polymer ?
#
loop_
_entity_poly.entity_id
_entity_poly.type
_entity_poly.pdbx_seq_one_letter_code
_entity_poly.pdbx_strand_id
1 'polypeptide(L)'
;MIKNEALGMIETKGLIGSIEAVDAMVKAANVYLIGKVHVGGGLVTVMVRGDVGAVKAATDAGAAAAQRVVELISVHVIPRPHVEVESILPTVDKEGVK
;
A
#
# COMPACT_ATOMS: atom_id res chain seq x y z
N MET A 1 -5.50 -11.99 13.87
CA MET A 1 -4.73 -12.28 12.64
C MET A 1 -5.58 -12.06 11.41
N ILE A 2 -4.99 -11.46 10.41
CA ILE A 2 -5.66 -11.20 9.14
C ILE A 2 -5.53 -12.46 8.29
N LYS A 3 -6.67 -13.01 7.89
CA LYS A 3 -6.68 -14.25 7.10
C LYS A 3 -6.97 -13.94 5.65
N ASN A 4 -6.15 -14.51 4.76
CA ASN A 4 -6.42 -14.50 3.32
C ASN A 4 -6.52 -13.11 2.72
N GLU A 5 -5.96 -12.11 3.39
CA GLU A 5 -5.92 -10.78 2.82
C GLU A 5 -4.65 -10.59 2.02
N ALA A 6 -4.80 -9.98 0.86
CA ALA A 6 -3.67 -9.62 0.04
C ALA A 6 -2.97 -8.39 0.62
N LEU A 7 -1.74 -8.19 0.21
CA LEU A 7 -0.93 -7.04 0.57
C LEU A 7 -0.57 -6.30 -0.71
N GLY A 8 -0.88 -5.01 -0.77
CA GLY A 8 -0.50 -4.16 -1.88
C GLY A 8 0.51 -3.13 -1.42
N MET A 9 1.52 -2.88 -2.26
CA MET A 9 2.59 -1.96 -1.93
C MET A 9 2.90 -1.06 -3.10
N ILE A 10 3.09 0.23 -2.82
CA ILE A 10 3.52 1.19 -3.83
C ILE A 10 4.66 1.99 -3.24
N GLU A 11 5.77 2.05 -3.99
CA GLU A 11 6.93 2.83 -3.60
C GLU A 11 7.11 3.99 -4.57
N THR A 12 7.26 5.19 -4.04
CA THR A 12 7.40 6.41 -4.82
C THR A 12 8.61 7.18 -4.33
N LYS A 13 9.07 8.09 -5.19
CA LYS A 13 10.09 9.03 -4.79
C LYS A 13 9.40 10.23 -4.14
N GLY A 14 9.53 10.30 -2.81
CA GLY A 14 8.97 11.39 -2.01
C GLY A 14 7.59 11.12 -1.47
N LEU A 15 7.25 11.88 -0.45
CA LEU A 15 6.01 11.70 0.31
C LEU A 15 4.77 12.08 -0.50
N ILE A 16 4.88 13.11 -1.34
CA ILE A 16 3.70 13.60 -2.07
C ILE A 16 3.13 12.50 -2.96
N GLY A 17 4.01 11.77 -3.67
CA GLY A 17 3.54 10.68 -4.52
C GLY A 17 2.89 9.56 -3.74
N SER A 18 3.41 9.25 -2.55
CA SER A 18 2.83 8.20 -1.72
C SER A 18 1.46 8.60 -1.18
N ILE A 19 1.27 9.86 -0.84
CA ILE A 19 -0.04 10.36 -0.39
C ILE A 19 -1.05 10.31 -1.53
N GLU A 20 -0.65 10.72 -2.74
CA GLU A 20 -1.51 10.60 -3.92
C GLU A 20 -1.90 9.15 -4.17
N ALA A 21 -0.92 8.24 -4.04
CA ALA A 21 -1.20 6.82 -4.23
C ALA A 21 -2.21 6.31 -3.21
N VAL A 22 -2.03 6.64 -1.93
CA VAL A 22 -2.94 6.18 -0.87
C VAL A 22 -4.36 6.70 -1.11
N ASP A 23 -4.48 7.99 -1.42
CA ASP A 23 -5.79 8.58 -1.67
C ASP A 23 -6.52 7.84 -2.79
N ALA A 24 -5.82 7.60 -3.90
CA ALA A 24 -6.41 6.91 -5.03
C ALA A 24 -6.76 5.46 -4.70
N MET A 25 -5.91 4.77 -3.94
CA MET A 25 -6.14 3.39 -3.58
C MET A 25 -7.39 3.21 -2.73
N VAL A 26 -7.52 4.02 -1.68
CA VAL A 26 -8.65 3.85 -0.75
C VAL A 26 -9.96 4.34 -1.36
N LYS A 27 -9.89 5.22 -2.37
CA LYS A 27 -11.08 5.64 -3.10
C LYS A 27 -11.52 4.63 -4.15
N ALA A 28 -10.58 3.86 -4.70
CA ALA A 28 -10.85 2.98 -5.85
C ALA A 28 -11.44 1.64 -5.43
N ALA A 29 -11.12 1.13 -4.24
CA ALA A 29 -11.53 -0.20 -3.85
C ALA A 29 -11.58 -0.32 -2.33
N ASN A 30 -12.19 -1.40 -1.86
CA ASN A 30 -12.35 -1.64 -0.43
C ASN A 30 -11.06 -2.20 0.16
N VAL A 31 -10.10 -1.32 0.36
CA VAL A 31 -8.82 -1.65 1.00
C VAL A 31 -8.60 -0.70 2.16
N TYR A 32 -7.69 -1.06 3.05
CA TYR A 32 -7.34 -0.18 4.16
C TYR A 32 -5.83 -0.05 4.25
N LEU A 33 -5.40 1.15 4.64
CA LEU A 33 -3.99 1.49 4.77
C LEU A 33 -3.45 0.89 6.07
N ILE A 34 -2.32 0.19 5.99
CA ILE A 34 -1.68 -0.35 7.18
C ILE A 34 -0.40 0.39 7.56
N GLY A 35 0.16 1.14 6.65
CA GLY A 35 1.33 1.90 7.02
C GLY A 35 2.07 2.53 5.88
N LYS A 36 3.04 3.33 6.26
CA LYS A 36 3.95 4.03 5.40
C LYS A 36 5.34 3.85 5.98
N VAL A 37 6.31 3.56 5.12
CA VAL A 37 7.70 3.35 5.54
C VAL A 37 8.61 4.23 4.70
N HIS A 38 9.45 5.01 5.38
CA HIS A 38 10.51 5.78 4.73
C HIS A 38 11.74 4.88 4.66
N VAL A 39 12.17 4.52 3.45
CA VAL A 39 13.24 3.54 3.28
C VAL A 39 14.60 4.17 3.00
N GLY A 40 14.68 5.49 3.00
CA GLY A 40 15.93 6.20 2.72
C GLY A 40 16.00 6.64 1.27
N GLY A 41 16.92 7.56 0.96
CA GLY A 41 17.09 8.06 -0.38
C GLY A 41 15.89 8.82 -0.93
N GLY A 42 14.99 9.27 -0.04
CA GLY A 42 13.76 9.94 -0.44
C GLY A 42 12.64 9.00 -0.86
N LEU A 43 12.83 7.69 -0.71
CA LEU A 43 11.81 6.71 -1.11
C LEU A 43 10.82 6.46 0.02
N VAL A 44 9.54 6.33 -0.35
CA VAL A 44 8.46 6.07 0.60
C VAL A 44 7.62 4.93 0.05
N THR A 45 7.37 3.93 0.89
CA THR A 45 6.51 2.81 0.55
C THR A 45 5.23 2.88 1.37
N VAL A 46 4.09 2.77 0.71
CA VAL A 46 2.78 2.68 1.38
C VAL A 46 2.20 1.29 1.13
N MET A 47 1.45 0.80 2.12
CA MET A 47 0.93 -0.56 2.09
C MET A 47 -0.55 -0.58 2.44
N VAL A 48 -1.30 -1.39 1.69
CA VAL A 48 -2.74 -1.57 1.92
C VAL A 48 -3.06 -3.05 1.97
N ARG A 49 -4.18 -3.37 2.60
CA ARG A 49 -4.69 -4.73 2.70
C ARG A 49 -6.15 -4.80 2.27
N GLY A 50 -6.58 -5.99 1.91
CA GLY A 50 -7.95 -6.27 1.53
C GLY A 50 -8.00 -7.55 0.70
N ASP A 51 -9.18 -7.84 0.13
CA ASP A 51 -9.31 -8.96 -0.79
C ASP A 51 -8.40 -8.74 -2.00
N VAL A 52 -7.92 -9.85 -2.59
CA VAL A 52 -6.93 -9.76 -3.66
C VAL A 52 -7.41 -8.93 -4.85
N GLY A 53 -8.69 -9.08 -5.23
CA GLY A 53 -9.23 -8.27 -6.32
C GLY A 53 -9.25 -6.80 -6.00
N ALA A 54 -9.63 -6.46 -4.77
CA ALA A 54 -9.66 -5.08 -4.32
C ALA A 54 -8.26 -4.49 -4.26
N VAL A 55 -7.28 -5.26 -3.76
CA VAL A 55 -5.89 -4.79 -3.68
C VAL A 55 -5.31 -4.56 -5.07
N LYS A 56 -5.60 -5.45 -6.03
CA LYS A 56 -5.13 -5.26 -7.40
C LYS A 56 -5.70 -3.99 -8.02
N ALA A 57 -7.02 -3.78 -7.87
CA ALA A 57 -7.66 -2.58 -8.39
C ALA A 57 -7.10 -1.32 -7.72
N ALA A 58 -6.90 -1.40 -6.41
CA ALA A 58 -6.36 -0.27 -5.65
C ALA A 58 -4.94 0.09 -6.10
N THR A 59 -4.07 -0.92 -6.25
CA THR A 59 -2.69 -0.64 -6.64
C THR A 59 -2.61 -0.10 -8.06
N ASP A 60 -3.46 -0.56 -8.97
CA ASP A 60 -3.51 0.01 -10.31
C ASP A 60 -3.88 1.48 -10.27
N ALA A 61 -4.90 1.82 -9.50
CA ALA A 61 -5.34 3.22 -9.38
C ALA A 61 -4.28 4.08 -8.69
N GLY A 62 -3.66 3.54 -7.64
CA GLY A 62 -2.63 4.27 -6.90
C GLY A 62 -1.39 4.53 -7.75
N ALA A 63 -0.97 3.54 -8.53
CA ALA A 63 0.18 3.68 -9.41
C ALA A 63 -0.08 4.77 -10.46
N ALA A 64 -1.26 4.75 -11.07
CA ALA A 64 -1.62 5.74 -12.07
C ALA A 64 -1.64 7.16 -11.47
N ALA A 65 -2.19 7.30 -10.27
CA ALA A 65 -2.24 8.60 -9.61
C ALA A 65 -0.84 9.10 -9.26
N ALA A 66 0.01 8.24 -8.72
CA ALA A 66 1.35 8.63 -8.32
C ALA A 66 2.19 9.05 -9.52
N GLN A 67 2.07 8.33 -10.63
CA GLN A 67 2.86 8.62 -11.84
C GLN A 67 2.58 9.99 -12.42
N ARG A 68 1.43 10.56 -12.11
CA ARG A 68 1.11 11.90 -12.62
C ARG A 68 1.86 13.00 -11.91
N VAL A 69 2.40 12.72 -10.73
CA VAL A 69 3.04 13.77 -9.91
C VAL A 69 4.49 13.49 -9.58
N VAL A 70 4.91 12.22 -9.54
CA VAL A 70 6.28 11.87 -9.17
C VAL A 70 6.74 10.63 -9.95
N GLU A 71 8.00 10.29 -9.75
CA GLU A 71 8.54 9.05 -10.27
C GLU A 71 8.03 7.87 -9.44
N LEU A 72 7.38 6.93 -10.11
CA LEU A 72 6.94 5.68 -9.48
C LEU A 72 8.11 4.71 -9.50
N ILE A 73 8.45 4.16 -8.34
CA ILE A 73 9.60 3.27 -8.21
C ILE A 73 9.19 1.81 -8.39
N SER A 74 8.17 1.37 -7.65
CA SER A 74 7.71 -0.01 -7.78
C SER A 74 6.30 -0.17 -7.27
N VAL A 75 5.62 -1.20 -7.77
CA VAL A 75 4.27 -1.60 -7.37
C VAL A 75 4.29 -3.11 -7.25
N HIS A 76 3.74 -3.63 -6.17
CA HIS A 76 3.71 -5.08 -5.99
C HIS A 76 2.49 -5.50 -5.20
N VAL A 77 1.97 -6.68 -5.53
CA VAL A 77 0.87 -7.30 -4.80
C VAL A 77 1.30 -8.69 -4.40
N ILE A 78 1.15 -9.01 -3.12
CA ILE A 78 1.32 -10.37 -2.63
C ILE A 78 -0.07 -10.88 -2.30
N PRO A 79 -0.61 -11.82 -3.11
CA PRO A 79 -2.01 -12.24 -2.93
C PRO A 79 -2.29 -12.92 -1.60
N ARG A 80 -1.33 -13.68 -1.09
CA ARG A 80 -1.51 -14.37 0.18
C ARG A 80 -0.18 -14.43 0.92
N PRO A 81 0.16 -13.37 1.68
CA PRO A 81 1.42 -13.36 2.42
C PRO A 81 1.49 -14.55 3.39
N HIS A 82 2.67 -15.14 3.50
CA HIS A 82 2.92 -16.19 4.47
C HIS A 82 2.73 -15.62 5.88
N VAL A 83 2.31 -16.47 6.81
CA VAL A 83 2.04 -16.02 8.17
C VAL A 83 3.25 -15.34 8.82
N GLU A 84 4.46 -15.78 8.50
CA GLU A 84 5.67 -15.17 9.07
C GLU A 84 5.92 -13.78 8.52
N VAL A 85 5.44 -13.47 7.32
CA VAL A 85 5.57 -12.13 6.76
C VAL A 85 4.78 -11.12 7.57
N GLU A 86 3.66 -11.56 8.14
CA GLU A 86 2.82 -10.67 8.94
C GLU A 86 3.58 -10.04 10.10
N SER A 87 4.58 -10.74 10.63
CA SER A 87 5.30 -10.27 11.80
C SER A 87 6.15 -9.03 11.55
N ILE A 88 6.50 -8.75 10.29
CA ILE A 88 7.36 -7.61 9.95
C ILE A 88 6.59 -6.46 9.30
N LEU A 89 5.29 -6.63 9.10
CA LEU A 89 4.48 -5.60 8.46
C LEU A 89 3.99 -4.59 9.49
N PRO A 90 3.72 -3.34 9.07
CA PRO A 90 3.03 -2.39 9.93
C PRO A 90 1.68 -2.96 10.36
N THR A 91 1.25 -2.60 11.55
CA THR A 91 -0.03 -3.07 12.07
C THR A 91 -0.99 -1.92 12.22
N VAL A 92 -2.28 -2.25 12.17
CA VAL A 92 -3.36 -1.30 12.37
C VAL A 92 -4.03 -1.70 13.67
N ASP A 93 -4.22 -0.76 14.59
CA ASP A 93 -4.97 -1.03 15.79
C ASP A 93 -6.45 -0.76 15.52
N LYS A 94 -7.29 -0.91 16.54
CA LYS A 94 -8.72 -0.75 16.33
C LYS A 94 -9.12 0.68 16.04
N GLU A 95 -8.25 1.65 16.26
CA GLU A 95 -8.50 3.04 15.89
C GLU A 95 -7.95 3.39 14.52
N GLY A 96 -7.24 2.48 13.87
CA GLY A 96 -6.69 2.71 12.54
C GLY A 96 -5.18 2.73 12.53
N VAL A 97 -4.63 3.36 11.50
CA VAL A 97 -3.17 3.40 11.27
C VAL A 97 -2.51 4.34 12.26
N LYS A 98 -1.41 3.89 12.79
CA LYS A 98 -0.61 4.70 13.71
C LYS A 98 0.38 5.57 12.97
#